data_0ae7d6a542edcb06c414720774399fdd
#
_entry.id   0ae7d6a542edcb06c414720774399fdd
#
_cell.length_a   1.000
_cell.length_b   1.000
_cell.length_c   1.000
_cell.angle_alpha   90.00
_cell.angle_beta   90.00
_cell.angle_gamma   90.00
#
_symmetry.space_group_name_H-M   'P 1'
#
loop_
_entity.id
_entity.type
_entity.pdbx_description
1 polymer ?
#
loop_
_entity_poly.entity_id
_entity_poly.type
_entity_poly.pdbx_seq_one_letter_code
_entity_poly.pdbx_strand_id
1 'polypeptide(L)'
;MSDYIEIAGISGFGYHGLFDHERKNGQSFSVDLVLELKNKRASKSDRIEDAVDYSKVIHQVHQAIVGEPVNLIERLADSIARDLLDSYPLKSVEVVLHKANAPVGLPVRDIAARIKRSR
;
A
#
# COMPACT_ATOMS: atom_id res chain seq x y z
N MET A 1 -14.95 -16.87 -9.34
CA MET A 1 -15.10 -15.61 -8.56
C MET A 1 -14.09 -15.60 -7.42
N SER A 2 -13.52 -14.47 -7.16
CA SER A 2 -12.51 -14.32 -6.12
C SER A 2 -13.08 -13.74 -4.85
N ASP A 3 -12.39 -14.03 -3.75
CA ASP A 3 -12.62 -13.35 -2.48
C ASP A 3 -11.56 -12.26 -2.31
N TYR A 4 -11.88 -11.24 -1.56
CA TYR A 4 -11.03 -10.06 -1.37
C TYR A 4 -10.90 -9.73 0.11
N ILE A 5 -9.73 -9.18 0.47
CA ILE A 5 -9.53 -8.51 1.75
C ILE A 5 -9.26 -7.05 1.43
N GLU A 6 -9.97 -6.14 2.08
CA GLU A 6 -9.79 -4.70 1.92
C GLU A 6 -9.25 -4.11 3.21
N ILE A 7 -8.22 -3.28 3.09
CA ILE A 7 -7.58 -2.63 4.22
C ILE A 7 -7.53 -1.13 3.90
N ALA A 8 -8.03 -0.32 4.81
CA ALA A 8 -8.09 1.12 4.60
C ALA A 8 -7.23 1.87 5.63
N GLY A 9 -6.48 2.85 5.16
CA GLY A 9 -5.85 3.82 6.04
C GLY A 9 -4.60 3.35 6.77
N ILE A 10 -3.76 2.52 6.15
CA ILE A 10 -2.45 2.22 6.72
C ILE A 10 -1.63 3.49 6.64
N SER A 11 -1.30 4.09 7.78
CA SER A 11 -0.68 5.42 7.82
C SER A 11 0.72 5.37 8.39
N GLY A 12 1.56 6.26 7.91
CA GLY A 12 2.91 6.42 8.40
C GLY A 12 3.51 7.74 7.96
N PHE A 13 4.56 8.16 8.64
CA PHE A 13 5.30 9.37 8.31
C PHE A 13 6.53 8.96 7.50
N GLY A 14 6.65 9.50 6.30
CA GLY A 14 7.73 9.14 5.38
C GLY A 14 8.36 10.36 4.74
N TYR A 15 9.48 10.15 4.05
CA TYR A 15 10.30 11.20 3.44
C TYR A 15 10.33 11.08 1.93
N HIS A 16 9.28 10.50 1.36
CA HIS A 16 9.15 10.37 -0.09
C HIS A 16 8.77 11.70 -0.71
N GLY A 17 9.34 11.99 -1.87
CA GLY A 17 9.03 13.18 -2.62
C GLY A 17 10.18 13.62 -3.51
N LEU A 18 9.86 14.41 -4.52
CA LEU A 18 10.83 14.91 -5.48
C LEU A 18 11.60 16.11 -4.91
N PHE A 19 10.93 16.96 -4.12
CA PHE A 19 11.50 18.21 -3.65
C PHE A 19 12.34 18.02 -2.38
N ASP A 20 13.39 18.84 -2.23
CA ASP A 20 14.29 18.76 -1.09
C ASP A 20 13.58 18.94 0.24
N HIS A 21 12.60 19.85 0.32
CA HIS A 21 11.87 20.05 1.57
C HIS A 21 11.00 18.84 1.96
N GLU A 22 10.48 18.09 0.98
CA GLU A 22 9.76 16.84 1.24
C GLU A 22 10.69 15.79 1.84
N ARG A 23 11.89 15.67 1.27
CA ARG A 23 12.91 14.74 1.73
C ARG A 23 13.43 15.08 3.12
N LYS A 24 13.54 16.38 3.44
CA LYS A 24 14.07 16.86 4.71
C LYS A 24 13.04 16.81 5.81
N ASN A 25 11.83 17.26 5.54
CA ASN A 25 10.79 17.45 6.55
C ASN A 25 9.85 16.27 6.70
N GLY A 26 9.68 15.49 5.63
CA GLY A 26 8.74 14.39 5.63
C GLY A 26 7.28 14.82 5.63
N GLN A 27 6.40 13.85 5.53
CA GLN A 27 4.95 14.07 5.59
C GLN A 27 4.23 12.76 5.85
N SER A 28 2.95 12.85 6.17
CA SER A 28 2.11 11.67 6.36
C SER A 28 1.65 11.10 5.01
N PHE A 29 1.73 9.79 4.91
CA PHE A 29 1.17 9.01 3.80
C PHE A 29 0.16 8.04 4.34
N SER A 30 -0.83 7.65 3.52
CA SER A 30 -1.72 6.56 3.87
C SER A 30 -1.95 5.66 2.66
N VAL A 31 -2.20 4.39 2.93
CA VAL A 31 -2.37 3.36 1.90
C VAL A 31 -3.64 2.59 2.14
N ASP A 32 -4.43 2.45 1.09
CA ASP A 32 -5.57 1.54 1.04
C ASP A 32 -5.21 0.38 0.13
N LEU A 33 -5.64 -0.82 0.49
CA LEU A 33 -5.35 -2.04 -0.26
C LEU A 33 -6.63 -2.80 -0.57
N VAL A 34 -6.67 -3.39 -1.77
CA VAL A 34 -7.60 -4.46 -2.11
C VAL A 34 -6.76 -5.66 -2.51
N LEU A 35 -6.84 -6.72 -1.71
CA LEU A 35 -6.10 -7.95 -1.92
C LEU A 35 -7.03 -9.00 -2.53
N GLU A 36 -6.77 -9.41 -3.75
CA GLU A 36 -7.51 -10.51 -4.39
C GLU A 36 -6.86 -11.83 -4.01
N LEU A 37 -7.60 -12.65 -3.27
CA LEU A 37 -7.07 -13.90 -2.74
C LEU A 37 -6.93 -14.97 -3.83
N LYS A 38 -5.85 -15.72 -3.78
CA LYS A 38 -5.58 -16.79 -4.75
C LYS A 38 -6.53 -17.97 -4.60
N ASN A 39 -7.00 -18.23 -3.38
CA ASN A 39 -7.90 -19.34 -3.08
C ASN A 39 -8.91 -18.96 -2.00
N LYS A 40 -9.86 -19.86 -1.75
CA LYS A 40 -10.95 -19.63 -0.79
C LYS A 40 -10.87 -20.58 0.41
N ARG A 41 -9.70 -21.10 0.70
CA ARG A 41 -9.54 -22.11 1.76
C ARG A 41 -9.95 -21.60 3.13
N ALA A 42 -9.54 -20.37 3.48
CA ALA A 42 -9.82 -19.81 4.80
C ALA A 42 -11.30 -19.70 5.09
N SER A 43 -12.12 -19.39 4.08
CA SER A 43 -13.57 -19.25 4.27
C SER A 43 -14.25 -20.59 4.62
N LYS A 44 -13.58 -21.71 4.36
CA LYS A 44 -14.10 -23.05 4.64
C LYS A 44 -13.46 -23.66 5.88
N SER A 45 -12.15 -23.51 6.03
CA SER A 45 -11.40 -24.15 7.11
C SER A 45 -11.44 -23.37 8.41
N ASP A 46 -11.60 -22.05 8.34
CA ASP A 46 -11.50 -21.13 9.47
C ASP A 46 -10.13 -21.20 10.17
N ARG A 47 -9.07 -21.48 9.39
CA ARG A 47 -7.71 -21.62 9.91
C ARG A 47 -6.82 -20.53 9.37
N ILE A 48 -6.01 -19.93 10.25
CA ILE A 48 -5.08 -18.85 9.88
C ILE A 48 -4.03 -19.33 8.84
N GLU A 49 -3.66 -20.62 8.89
CA GLU A 49 -2.69 -21.20 7.95
C GLU A 49 -3.18 -21.15 6.50
N ASP A 50 -4.50 -21.10 6.31
CA ASP A 50 -5.11 -21.03 4.98
C ASP A 50 -5.40 -19.59 4.55
N ALA A 51 -5.16 -18.63 5.42
CA ALA A 51 -5.48 -17.22 5.19
C ALA A 51 -4.23 -16.39 4.85
N VAL A 52 -4.47 -15.22 4.28
CA VAL A 52 -3.46 -14.18 4.23
C VAL A 52 -3.52 -13.43 5.55
N ASP A 53 -2.42 -13.41 6.29
CA ASP A 53 -2.33 -12.70 7.56
C ASP A 53 -2.22 -11.19 7.30
N TYR A 54 -3.35 -10.49 7.35
CA TYR A 54 -3.38 -9.06 7.06
C TYR A 54 -2.59 -8.22 8.07
N SER A 55 -2.37 -8.72 9.28
CA SER A 55 -1.50 -8.03 10.23
C SER A 55 -0.07 -7.93 9.71
N LYS A 56 0.44 -8.99 9.11
CA LYS A 56 1.78 -8.98 8.48
C LYS A 56 1.80 -8.08 7.25
N VAL A 57 0.74 -8.09 6.45
CA VAL A 57 0.60 -7.21 5.29
C VAL A 57 0.68 -5.75 5.72
N ILE A 58 -0.07 -5.38 6.76
CA ILE A 58 -0.09 -4.01 7.28
C ILE A 58 1.30 -3.57 7.75
N HIS A 59 2.01 -4.42 8.49
CA HIS A 59 3.37 -4.12 8.94
C HIS A 59 4.33 -3.93 7.75
N GLN A 60 4.23 -4.77 6.74
CA GLN A 60 5.09 -4.69 5.56
C GLN A 60 4.86 -3.40 4.78
N VAL A 61 3.60 -2.98 4.62
CA VAL A 61 3.26 -1.71 3.96
C VAL A 61 3.75 -0.52 4.78
N HIS A 62 3.55 -0.56 6.09
CA HIS A 62 4.05 0.49 6.98
C HIS A 62 5.56 0.66 6.85
N GLN A 63 6.30 -0.44 6.80
CA GLN A 63 7.76 -0.41 6.61
C GLN A 63 8.16 0.28 5.31
N ALA A 64 7.40 0.07 4.23
CA ALA A 64 7.66 0.75 2.96
C ALA A 64 7.40 2.25 3.07
N ILE A 65 6.35 2.65 3.78
CA ILE A 65 6.03 4.08 3.98
C ILE A 65 7.17 4.78 4.72
N VAL A 66 7.65 4.20 5.82
CA VAL A 66 8.66 4.84 6.69
C VAL A 66 10.10 4.55 6.27
N GLY A 67 10.30 3.71 5.27
CA GLY A 67 11.62 3.24 4.84
C GLY A 67 12.30 4.18 3.85
N GLU A 68 13.13 3.59 2.99
CA GLU A 68 13.94 4.32 2.01
C GLU A 68 13.10 5.24 1.15
N PRO A 69 13.43 6.54 1.07
CA PRO A 69 12.66 7.49 0.27
C PRO A 69 12.77 7.24 -1.23
N VAL A 70 11.67 7.47 -1.92
CA VAL A 70 11.62 7.52 -3.39
C VAL A 70 11.08 8.87 -3.83
N ASN A 71 11.26 9.21 -5.10
CA ASN A 71 10.84 10.50 -5.62
C ASN A 71 9.34 10.59 -5.87
N LEU A 72 8.75 9.52 -6.38
CA LEU A 72 7.37 9.54 -6.90
C LEU A 72 6.49 8.56 -6.14
N ILE A 73 5.26 8.97 -5.86
CA ILE A 73 4.29 8.10 -5.20
C ILE A 73 3.92 6.88 -6.06
N GLU A 74 3.98 7.02 -7.39
CA GLU A 74 3.78 5.89 -8.31
C GLU A 74 4.82 4.80 -8.09
N ARG A 75 6.07 5.18 -7.83
CA ARG A 75 7.15 4.23 -7.56
C ARG A 75 6.92 3.49 -6.24
N LEU A 76 6.53 4.23 -5.21
CA LEU A 76 6.25 3.64 -3.90
C LEU A 76 5.04 2.68 -3.99
N ALA A 77 3.98 3.10 -4.65
CA ALA A 77 2.79 2.27 -4.84
C ALA A 77 3.10 0.98 -5.60
N ASP A 78 3.87 1.07 -6.69
CA ASP A 78 4.29 -0.11 -7.47
C ASP A 78 5.13 -1.06 -6.63
N SER A 79 6.08 -0.53 -5.88
CA SER A 79 6.94 -1.31 -4.99
C SER A 79 6.13 -2.08 -3.95
N ILE A 80 5.17 -1.41 -3.31
CA ILE A 80 4.26 -2.04 -2.34
C ILE A 80 3.50 -3.19 -2.99
N ALA A 81 2.89 -2.94 -4.15
CA ALA A 81 2.08 -3.97 -4.83
C ALA A 81 2.91 -5.20 -5.20
N ARG A 82 4.10 -4.99 -5.77
CA ARG A 82 4.96 -6.10 -6.20
C ARG A 82 5.49 -6.90 -5.01
N ASP A 83 5.88 -6.23 -3.93
CA ASP A 83 6.37 -6.90 -2.73
C ASP A 83 5.28 -7.77 -2.10
N LEU A 84 4.04 -7.28 -2.08
CA LEU A 84 2.91 -8.06 -1.55
C LEU A 84 2.60 -9.27 -2.44
N LEU A 85 2.66 -9.11 -3.76
CA LEU A 85 2.48 -10.24 -4.68
C LEU A 85 3.56 -11.30 -4.49
N ASP A 86 4.80 -10.88 -4.23
CA ASP A 86 5.90 -11.81 -4.00
C ASP A 86 5.79 -12.53 -2.65
N SER A 87 5.25 -11.86 -1.64
CA SER A 87 5.23 -12.37 -0.27
C SER A 87 4.02 -13.22 0.08
N TYR A 88 2.91 -13.03 -0.62
CA TYR A 88 1.63 -13.65 -0.25
C TYR A 88 0.94 -14.31 -1.44
N PRO A 89 0.07 -15.33 -1.19
CA PRO A 89 -0.65 -16.02 -2.26
C PRO A 89 -1.86 -15.19 -2.75
N LEU A 90 -1.56 -14.13 -3.50
CA LEU A 90 -2.54 -13.20 -4.04
C LEU A 90 -2.59 -13.31 -5.57
N LYS A 91 -3.76 -13.14 -6.15
CA LYS A 91 -3.94 -12.99 -7.60
C LYS A 91 -3.58 -11.60 -8.06
N SER A 92 -4.02 -10.59 -7.30
CA SER A 92 -3.76 -9.19 -7.61
C SER A 92 -3.76 -8.37 -6.34
N VAL A 93 -3.15 -7.19 -6.44
CA VAL A 93 -3.14 -6.18 -5.39
C VAL A 93 -3.47 -4.84 -6.02
N GLU A 94 -4.46 -4.15 -5.47
CA GLU A 94 -4.72 -2.76 -5.77
C GLU A 94 -4.21 -1.91 -4.61
N VAL A 95 -3.43 -0.89 -4.94
CA VAL A 95 -2.84 0.04 -3.97
C VAL A 95 -3.35 1.44 -4.30
N VAL A 96 -3.88 2.14 -3.30
CA VAL A 96 -4.17 3.57 -3.38
C VAL A 96 -3.29 4.25 -2.34
N LEU A 97 -2.30 4.99 -2.81
CA LEU A 97 -1.35 5.70 -1.96
C LEU A 97 -1.69 7.18 -1.96
N HIS A 98 -2.05 7.69 -0.78
CA HIS A 98 -2.48 9.07 -0.58
C HIS A 98 -1.35 9.95 -0.09
N LYS A 99 -1.25 11.14 -0.67
CA LYS A 99 -0.29 12.18 -0.32
C LYS A 99 -1.06 13.48 -0.12
N ALA A 100 -1.82 13.56 0.98
CA ALA A 100 -2.77 14.64 1.23
C ALA A 100 -2.11 16.01 1.36
N ASN A 101 -0.84 16.06 1.80
CA ASN A 101 -0.10 17.30 2.03
C ASN A 101 0.87 17.63 0.89
N ALA A 102 0.59 17.19 -0.32
CA ALA A 102 1.44 17.45 -1.47
C ALA A 102 1.62 18.97 -1.69
N PRO A 103 2.87 19.44 -1.89
CA PRO A 103 3.17 20.85 -1.99
C PRO A 103 2.90 21.42 -3.40
N VAL A 104 1.64 21.63 -3.73
CA VAL A 104 1.23 22.07 -5.06
C VAL A 104 0.87 23.56 -5.15
N GLY A 105 0.92 24.28 -4.02
CA GLY A 105 0.68 25.72 -3.98
C GLY A 105 -0.77 26.15 -4.10
N LEU A 106 -1.70 25.22 -4.21
CA LEU A 106 -3.14 25.47 -4.32
C LEU A 106 -3.90 24.52 -3.39
N PRO A 107 -5.12 24.90 -2.97
CA PRO A 107 -5.90 24.03 -2.08
C PRO A 107 -6.37 22.79 -2.84
N VAL A 108 -5.85 21.64 -2.46
CA VAL A 108 -6.24 20.32 -2.97
C VAL A 108 -6.46 19.43 -1.77
N ARG A 109 -7.60 18.75 -1.76
CA ARG A 109 -7.96 17.88 -0.63
C ARG A 109 -7.03 16.68 -0.52
N ASP A 110 -6.68 16.07 -1.64
CA ASP A 110 -5.88 14.86 -1.65
C ASP A 110 -5.29 14.65 -3.04
N ILE A 111 -4.13 13.99 -3.07
CA ILE A 111 -3.53 13.46 -4.30
C ILE A 111 -3.22 12.01 -4.00
N ALA A 112 -3.62 11.10 -4.89
CA ALA A 112 -3.38 9.68 -4.70
C ALA A 112 -2.92 9.03 -6.00
N ALA A 113 -2.04 8.05 -5.88
CA ALA A 113 -1.71 7.13 -6.96
C ALA A 113 -2.48 5.84 -6.73
N ARG A 114 -3.24 5.42 -7.73
CA ARG A 114 -4.01 4.18 -7.69
C ARG A 114 -3.49 3.25 -8.77
N ILE A 115 -2.99 2.09 -8.34
CA ILE A 115 -2.44 1.09 -9.24
C ILE A 115 -3.00 -0.28 -8.91
N LYS A 116 -3.02 -1.15 -9.91
CA LYS A 116 -3.35 -2.56 -9.73
C LYS A 116 -2.29 -3.40 -10.42
N ARG A 117 -1.77 -4.41 -9.71
CA ARG A 117 -0.79 -5.36 -10.26
C ARG A 117 -1.29 -6.77 -10.05
N SER A 118 -1.01 -7.61 -11.04
CA SER A 118 -1.41 -9.01 -11.05
C SER A 118 -0.19 -9.89 -11.28
N ARG A 119 -0.31 -11.16 -10.90
CA ARG A 119 0.70 -12.16 -11.23
C ARG A 119 0.73 -12.44 -12.73
#